data_86986a50f485d59b3d9d95e7f189584f
#
_entry.id   86986a50f485d59b3d9d95e7f189584f
#
_cell.length_a   1.000
_cell.length_b   1.000
_cell.length_c   1.000
_cell.angle_alpha   90.00
_cell.angle_beta   90.00
_cell.angle_gamma   90.00
#
_symmetry.space_group_name_H-M   'P 1'
#
loop_
_entity.id
_entity.type
_entity.pdbx_description
1 polymer ?
#
loop_
_entity_poly.entity_id
_entity_poly.type
_entity_poly.pdbx_seq_one_letter_code
_entity_poly.pdbx_strand_id
1 'polypeptide(L)'
;MVRSLLFCLGLGFSLALTAAERQHMVDRLLPLTSVAASINNLPSQLSQLPVLLPVEGQAKHRLTDLYLNALSTSFEAETALAGIRSYLIQNVEKQHLSRVLQWYESPLGRQVAAVQRQCAAEISDIFQVSTLSDELDAMTVERRRLLSTIVKQLAYTQTMFSLMESMMPTMMEAMAKRSGQVPLSSYKLAEFQTKFEFRMFQLRRQLEPILERHLLAAYAYTYREFSDTELSAFIAFNGSAAGSRYLQQLNASYAQVGLDWLTQVIPTIIGREDLARTAALE
;
A
#
# COMPACT_ATOMS: atom_id res chain seq x y z
N MET A 1 -42.41 28.16 -6.87
CA MET A 1 -40.97 28.24 -7.15
C MET A 1 -40.07 28.44 -5.92
N VAL A 2 -40.47 29.17 -4.88
CA VAL A 2 -39.63 29.49 -3.69
C VAL A 2 -39.40 28.27 -2.78
N ARG A 3 -40.31 27.28 -2.72
CA ARG A 3 -40.16 26.08 -1.86
C ARG A 3 -39.09 25.07 -2.33
N SER A 4 -38.83 25.01 -3.63
CA SER A 4 -37.79 24.10 -4.18
C SER A 4 -36.36 24.61 -3.98
N LEU A 5 -36.16 25.93 -3.91
CA LEU A 5 -34.84 26.52 -3.66
C LEU A 5 -34.37 26.33 -2.22
N LEU A 6 -35.29 26.40 -1.25
CA LEU A 6 -34.97 26.16 0.17
C LEU A 6 -34.57 24.70 0.45
N PHE A 7 -35.14 23.75 -0.29
CA PHE A 7 -34.80 22.33 -0.13
C PHE A 7 -33.40 22.00 -0.67
N CYS A 8 -33.00 22.59 -1.78
CA CYS A 8 -31.64 22.42 -2.34
C CYS A 8 -30.55 23.10 -1.46
N LEU A 9 -30.84 24.24 -0.84
CA LEU A 9 -29.92 24.91 0.09
C LEU A 9 -29.73 24.11 1.38
N GLY A 10 -30.80 23.52 1.92
CA GLY A 10 -30.73 22.69 3.13
C GLY A 10 -29.95 21.38 2.93
N LEU A 11 -30.07 20.72 1.79
CA LEU A 11 -29.30 19.50 1.45
C LEU A 11 -27.81 19.82 1.22
N GLY A 12 -27.49 20.91 0.54
CA GLY A 12 -26.11 21.34 0.32
C GLY A 12 -25.38 21.67 1.64
N PHE A 13 -26.05 22.31 2.57
CA PHE A 13 -25.51 22.67 3.88
C PHE A 13 -25.29 21.44 4.77
N SER A 14 -26.19 20.46 4.74
CA SER A 14 -26.08 19.21 5.49
C SER A 14 -24.93 18.34 4.96
N LEU A 15 -24.74 18.26 3.65
CA LEU A 15 -23.64 17.51 3.03
C LEU A 15 -22.27 18.15 3.30
N ALA A 16 -22.19 19.48 3.27
CA ALA A 16 -20.97 20.23 3.59
C ALA A 16 -20.56 20.05 5.06
N LEU A 17 -21.53 20.07 5.98
CA LEU A 17 -21.28 19.86 7.42
C LEU A 17 -20.72 18.44 7.68
N THR A 18 -21.29 17.41 7.05
CA THR A 18 -20.83 16.03 7.19
C THR A 18 -19.42 15.81 6.58
N ALA A 19 -19.08 16.53 5.52
CA ALA A 19 -17.75 16.48 4.92
C ALA A 19 -16.70 17.13 5.84
N ALA A 20 -17.00 18.31 6.41
CA ALA A 20 -16.13 19.00 7.35
C ALA A 20 -15.88 18.16 8.62
N GLU A 21 -16.89 17.48 9.13
CA GLU A 21 -16.76 16.58 10.28
C GLU A 21 -15.87 15.37 9.96
N ARG A 22 -16.03 14.74 8.80
CA ARG A 22 -15.16 13.65 8.37
C ARG A 22 -13.71 14.11 8.21
N GLN A 23 -13.51 15.27 7.60
CA GLN A 23 -12.21 15.90 7.48
C GLN A 23 -11.55 16.07 8.85
N HIS A 24 -12.25 16.67 9.81
CA HIS A 24 -11.74 16.86 11.18
C HIS A 24 -11.38 15.52 11.85
N MET A 25 -12.19 14.47 11.65
CA MET A 25 -11.91 13.14 12.22
C MET A 25 -10.66 12.51 11.59
N VAL A 26 -10.48 12.59 10.25
CA VAL A 26 -9.31 12.07 9.57
C VAL A 26 -8.05 12.85 9.97
N ASP A 27 -8.14 14.17 10.14
CA ASP A 27 -7.03 15.00 10.60
C ASP A 27 -6.57 14.67 12.01
N ARG A 28 -7.48 14.24 12.87
CA ARG A 28 -7.16 13.74 14.21
C ARG A 28 -6.63 12.30 14.18
N LEU A 29 -7.17 11.48 13.28
CA LEU A 29 -6.86 10.04 13.22
C LEU A 29 -5.47 9.78 12.66
N LEU A 30 -5.09 10.39 11.54
CA LEU A 30 -3.85 10.08 10.83
C LEU A 30 -2.60 10.23 11.72
N PRO A 31 -2.44 11.28 12.54
CA PRO A 31 -1.31 11.40 13.46
C PRO A 31 -1.26 10.32 14.54
N LEU A 32 -2.41 9.71 14.88
CA LEU A 32 -2.48 8.62 15.85
C LEU A 32 -2.09 7.26 15.25
N THR A 33 -2.02 7.14 13.93
CA THR A 33 -1.71 5.89 13.22
C THR A 33 -0.24 5.81 12.82
N SER A 34 0.17 4.68 12.22
CA SER A 34 1.49 4.52 11.61
C SER A 34 1.56 4.96 10.14
N VAL A 35 0.46 5.50 9.57
CA VAL A 35 0.35 5.81 8.13
C VAL A 35 1.48 6.74 7.66
N ALA A 36 1.74 7.83 8.38
CA ALA A 36 2.80 8.77 8.01
C ALA A 36 4.19 8.12 8.04
N ALA A 37 4.48 7.31 9.07
CA ALA A 37 5.74 6.59 9.16
C ALA A 37 5.90 5.58 8.01
N SER A 38 4.84 4.85 7.68
CA SER A 38 4.84 3.88 6.56
C SER A 38 5.09 4.57 5.22
N ILE A 39 4.44 5.70 4.96
CA ILE A 39 4.63 6.46 3.71
C ILE A 39 6.04 7.05 3.62
N ASN A 40 6.57 7.60 4.70
CA ASN A 40 7.94 8.15 4.71
C ASN A 40 9.00 7.06 4.43
N ASN A 41 8.75 5.83 4.85
CA ASN A 41 9.65 4.69 4.61
C ASN A 41 9.36 3.94 3.31
N LEU A 42 8.29 4.26 2.59
CA LEU A 42 7.93 3.60 1.35
C LEU A 42 9.03 3.63 0.30
N PRO A 43 9.77 4.73 0.05
CA PRO A 43 10.89 4.74 -0.89
C PRO A 43 11.98 3.71 -0.55
N SER A 44 12.32 3.56 0.73
CA SER A 44 13.27 2.55 1.20
C SER A 44 12.79 1.13 0.93
N GLN A 45 11.53 0.84 1.18
CA GLN A 45 10.92 -0.47 0.90
C GLN A 45 10.83 -0.74 -0.60
N LEU A 46 10.41 0.24 -1.39
CA LEU A 46 10.31 0.11 -2.85
C LEU A 46 11.70 -0.05 -3.51
N SER A 47 12.76 0.49 -2.91
CA SER A 47 14.13 0.32 -3.42
C SER A 47 14.59 -1.14 -3.48
N GLN A 48 13.92 -2.02 -2.75
CA GLN A 48 14.23 -3.47 -2.71
C GLN A 48 13.44 -4.28 -3.75
N LEU A 49 12.36 -3.72 -4.34
CA LEU A 49 11.54 -4.42 -5.34
C LEU A 49 12.31 -4.92 -6.57
N PRO A 50 13.34 -4.22 -7.09
CA PRO A 50 14.12 -4.72 -8.22
C PRO A 50 14.78 -6.08 -7.97
N VAL A 51 15.07 -6.43 -6.72
CA VAL A 51 15.60 -7.76 -6.35
C VAL A 51 14.62 -8.87 -6.71
N LEU A 52 13.32 -8.58 -6.70
CA LEU A 52 12.22 -9.50 -7.01
C LEU A 52 11.93 -9.62 -8.51
N LEU A 53 12.50 -8.74 -9.36
CA LEU A 53 12.22 -8.80 -10.79
C LEU A 53 12.90 -10.04 -11.41
N PRO A 54 12.17 -10.82 -12.23
CA PRO A 54 12.68 -12.01 -12.88
C PRO A 54 13.54 -11.66 -14.11
N VAL A 55 14.45 -10.71 -13.95
CA VAL A 55 15.39 -10.24 -14.97
C VAL A 55 16.78 -10.45 -14.45
N GLU A 56 17.68 -10.97 -15.26
CA GLU A 56 19.06 -11.29 -14.87
C GLU A 56 20.09 -10.43 -15.63
N GLY A 57 21.31 -10.35 -15.09
CA GLY A 57 22.44 -9.72 -15.72
C GLY A 57 22.39 -8.20 -15.79
N GLN A 58 23.05 -7.60 -16.78
CA GLN A 58 23.18 -6.15 -16.94
C GLN A 58 21.81 -5.44 -17.10
N ALA A 59 20.83 -6.11 -17.68
CA ALA A 59 19.48 -5.54 -17.82
C ALA A 59 18.82 -5.32 -16.45
N LYS A 60 19.04 -6.22 -15.49
CA LYS A 60 18.55 -6.07 -14.10
C LYS A 60 19.18 -4.85 -13.43
N HIS A 61 20.50 -4.67 -13.51
CA HIS A 61 21.19 -3.53 -12.92
C HIS A 61 20.68 -2.21 -13.50
N ARG A 62 20.55 -2.09 -14.82
CA ARG A 62 20.04 -0.87 -15.48
C ARG A 62 18.61 -0.54 -15.06
N LEU A 63 17.73 -1.51 -15.04
CA LEU A 63 16.33 -1.31 -14.60
C LEU A 63 16.28 -0.91 -13.12
N THR A 64 17.12 -1.52 -12.28
CA THR A 64 17.24 -1.17 -10.87
C THR A 64 17.68 0.28 -10.71
N ASP A 65 18.75 0.72 -11.37
CA ASP A 65 19.28 2.08 -11.28
C ASP A 65 18.27 3.13 -11.78
N LEU A 66 17.58 2.85 -12.90
CA LEU A 66 16.53 3.72 -13.43
C LEU A 66 15.35 3.84 -12.48
N TYR A 67 14.94 2.72 -11.92
CA TYR A 67 13.84 2.66 -10.96
C TYR A 67 14.19 3.40 -9.66
N LEU A 68 15.37 3.15 -9.08
CA LEU A 68 15.82 3.82 -7.86
C LEU A 68 15.98 5.32 -8.04
N ASN A 69 16.51 5.75 -9.19
CA ASN A 69 16.61 7.17 -9.53
C ASN A 69 15.20 7.80 -9.66
N ALA A 70 14.28 7.12 -10.33
CA ALA A 70 12.90 7.59 -10.47
C ALA A 70 12.22 7.70 -9.09
N LEU A 71 12.38 6.70 -8.22
CA LEU A 71 11.90 6.72 -6.84
C LEU A 71 12.40 7.93 -6.05
N SER A 72 13.73 8.12 -6.04
CA SER A 72 14.36 9.18 -5.26
C SER A 72 14.03 10.59 -5.75
N THR A 73 13.67 10.74 -7.03
CA THR A 73 13.41 12.06 -7.65
C THR A 73 11.94 12.43 -7.75
N SER A 74 11.02 11.49 -7.65
CA SER A 74 9.59 11.72 -7.95
C SER A 74 8.62 11.32 -6.85
N PHE A 75 9.04 10.55 -5.84
CA PHE A 75 8.15 10.20 -4.75
C PHE A 75 8.11 11.31 -3.69
N GLU A 76 6.95 11.92 -3.54
CA GLU A 76 6.71 12.97 -2.54
C GLU A 76 5.76 12.43 -1.46
N ALA A 77 6.32 12.19 -0.27
CA ALA A 77 5.57 11.63 0.86
C ALA A 77 4.37 12.52 1.29
N GLU A 78 4.52 13.83 1.24
CA GLU A 78 3.42 14.76 1.59
C GLU A 78 2.26 14.67 0.60
N THR A 79 2.55 14.59 -0.69
CA THR A 79 1.54 14.38 -1.75
C THR A 79 0.81 13.03 -1.55
N ALA A 80 1.56 11.97 -1.24
CA ALA A 80 1.01 10.66 -0.95
C ALA A 80 0.08 10.69 0.28
N LEU A 81 0.50 11.34 1.37
CA LEU A 81 -0.31 11.51 2.59
C LEU A 81 -1.56 12.33 2.34
N ALA A 82 -1.47 13.40 1.55
CA ALA A 82 -2.63 14.20 1.16
C ALA A 82 -3.63 13.38 0.33
N GLY A 83 -3.14 12.52 -0.56
CA GLY A 83 -3.97 11.58 -1.33
C GLY A 83 -4.71 10.59 -0.43
N ILE A 84 -4.01 9.94 0.49
CA ILE A 84 -4.60 9.02 1.48
C ILE A 84 -5.65 9.74 2.32
N ARG A 85 -5.32 10.93 2.82
CA ARG A 85 -6.23 11.76 3.60
C ARG A 85 -7.52 12.06 2.82
N SER A 86 -7.39 12.54 1.59
CA SER A 86 -8.53 12.84 0.72
C SER A 86 -9.38 11.61 0.45
N TYR A 87 -8.75 10.47 0.17
CA TYR A 87 -9.43 9.22 -0.07
C TYR A 87 -10.25 8.75 1.13
N LEU A 88 -9.67 8.77 2.34
CA LEU A 88 -10.37 8.39 3.57
C LEU A 88 -11.56 9.31 3.89
N ILE A 89 -11.41 10.63 3.71
CA ILE A 89 -12.51 11.61 3.87
C ILE A 89 -13.68 11.26 2.95
N GLN A 90 -13.41 10.84 1.72
CA GLN A 90 -14.45 10.57 0.72
C GLN A 90 -15.10 9.20 0.92
N ASN A 91 -14.35 8.18 1.33
CA ASN A 91 -14.74 6.77 1.24
C ASN A 91 -15.05 6.09 2.58
N VAL A 92 -14.73 6.75 3.72
CA VAL A 92 -15.06 6.22 5.04
C VAL A 92 -16.20 7.02 5.66
N GLU A 93 -17.26 6.34 6.07
CA GLU A 93 -18.40 6.97 6.70
C GLU A 93 -18.07 7.52 8.09
N LYS A 94 -18.70 8.65 8.47
CA LYS A 94 -18.50 9.31 9.75
C LYS A 94 -18.58 8.38 10.95
N GLN A 95 -19.57 7.47 10.96
CA GLN A 95 -19.78 6.53 12.06
C GLN A 95 -18.59 5.56 12.23
N HIS A 96 -17.98 5.11 11.13
CA HIS A 96 -16.80 4.25 11.17
C HIS A 96 -15.57 5.04 11.61
N LEU A 97 -15.34 6.25 11.06
CA LEU A 97 -14.26 7.13 11.49
C LEU A 97 -14.32 7.42 12.99
N SER A 98 -15.50 7.72 13.53
CA SER A 98 -15.69 7.98 14.95
C SER A 98 -15.27 6.79 15.83
N ARG A 99 -15.66 5.57 15.46
CA ARG A 99 -15.29 4.34 16.21
C ARG A 99 -13.80 4.01 16.08
N VAL A 100 -13.24 4.21 14.90
CA VAL A 100 -11.80 4.01 14.66
C VAL A 100 -10.99 5.02 15.46
N LEU A 101 -11.36 6.30 15.46
CA LEU A 101 -10.71 7.35 16.24
C LEU A 101 -10.77 7.02 17.73
N GLN A 102 -11.95 6.66 18.24
CA GLN A 102 -12.12 6.24 19.65
C GLN A 102 -11.19 5.07 20.02
N TRP A 103 -11.02 4.10 19.10
CA TRP A 103 -10.12 2.98 19.37
C TRP A 103 -8.66 3.44 19.42
N TYR A 104 -8.20 4.24 18.45
CA TYR A 104 -6.82 4.76 18.45
C TYR A 104 -6.54 5.72 19.62
N GLU A 105 -7.57 6.38 20.17
CA GLU A 105 -7.47 7.20 21.39
C GLU A 105 -7.49 6.35 22.69
N SER A 106 -7.84 5.06 22.62
CA SER A 106 -7.79 4.15 23.76
C SER A 106 -6.34 3.84 24.18
N PRO A 107 -6.11 3.38 25.43
CA PRO A 107 -4.77 2.99 25.88
C PRO A 107 -4.13 1.93 24.97
N LEU A 108 -4.86 0.86 24.64
CA LEU A 108 -4.37 -0.21 23.79
C LEU A 108 -4.14 0.27 22.33
N GLY A 109 -5.06 1.04 21.78
CA GLY A 109 -4.92 1.60 20.41
C GLY A 109 -3.68 2.48 20.28
N ARG A 110 -3.39 3.32 21.30
CA ARG A 110 -2.17 4.13 21.33
C ARG A 110 -0.90 3.29 21.41
N GLN A 111 -0.90 2.22 22.21
CA GLN A 111 0.24 1.30 22.32
C GLN A 111 0.49 0.59 20.97
N VAL A 112 -0.57 0.03 20.35
CA VAL A 112 -0.47 -0.61 19.03
C VAL A 112 0.10 0.36 18.00
N ALA A 113 -0.43 1.58 17.93
CA ALA A 113 0.06 2.59 16.99
C ALA A 113 1.51 3.02 17.27
N ALA A 114 1.92 3.10 18.53
CA ALA A 114 3.29 3.45 18.90
C ALA A 114 4.29 2.41 18.40
N VAL A 115 4.06 1.11 18.67
CA VAL A 115 4.96 0.04 18.23
C VAL A 115 4.96 -0.11 16.69
N GLN A 116 3.83 0.11 16.04
CA GLN A 116 3.76 0.13 14.57
C GLN A 116 4.58 1.28 13.97
N ARG A 117 4.52 2.48 14.53
CA ARG A 117 5.37 3.61 14.09
C ARG A 117 6.84 3.34 14.31
N GLN A 118 7.22 2.80 15.46
CA GLN A 118 8.59 2.42 15.76
C GLN A 118 9.08 1.35 14.78
N CYS A 119 8.33 0.29 14.60
CA CYS A 119 8.65 -0.78 13.66
C CYS A 119 8.78 -0.26 12.22
N ALA A 120 7.88 0.62 11.78
CA ALA A 120 7.96 1.22 10.45
C ALA A 120 9.25 2.06 10.27
N ALA A 121 9.78 2.67 11.33
CA ALA A 121 11.04 3.41 11.29
C ALA A 121 12.29 2.49 11.34
N GLU A 122 12.21 1.39 12.07
CA GLU A 122 13.34 0.46 12.29
C GLU A 122 13.49 -0.56 11.15
N ILE A 123 12.38 -1.08 10.63
CA ILE A 123 12.38 -2.09 9.56
C ILE A 123 12.43 -1.37 8.20
N SER A 124 13.61 -0.92 7.83
CA SER A 124 13.86 -0.41 6.46
C SER A 124 13.93 -1.52 5.43
N ASP A 125 14.17 -2.78 5.85
CA ASP A 125 14.38 -3.94 5.00
C ASP A 125 13.50 -5.12 5.46
N ILE A 126 12.39 -5.32 4.74
CA ILE A 126 11.50 -6.48 4.97
C ILE A 126 12.25 -7.82 4.80
N PHE A 127 13.34 -7.84 4.02
CA PHE A 127 14.11 -9.06 3.73
C PHE A 127 15.25 -9.32 4.75
N GLN A 128 15.69 -8.32 5.52
CA GLN A 128 16.62 -8.51 6.64
C GLN A 128 15.98 -9.23 7.85
N VAL A 129 14.69 -9.47 7.80
CA VAL A 129 13.93 -10.21 8.82
C VAL A 129 14.35 -11.68 8.93
N SER A 130 15.29 -12.15 8.12
CA SER A 130 15.86 -13.51 8.27
C SER A 130 16.49 -13.78 9.65
N THR A 131 16.94 -12.75 10.36
CA THR A 131 17.43 -12.84 11.74
C THR A 131 16.31 -13.03 12.78
N LEU A 132 15.04 -12.77 12.40
CA LEU A 132 13.87 -12.94 13.27
C LEU A 132 13.24 -14.35 13.14
N SER A 133 13.85 -15.26 12.40
CA SER A 133 13.33 -16.64 12.26
C SER A 133 13.29 -17.38 13.59
N ASP A 134 14.26 -17.12 14.48
CA ASP A 134 14.36 -17.78 15.79
C ASP A 134 13.17 -17.41 16.70
N GLU A 135 12.65 -16.19 16.59
CA GLU A 135 11.44 -15.76 17.32
C GLU A 135 10.20 -16.50 16.81
N LEU A 136 10.12 -16.78 15.51
CA LEU A 136 9.00 -17.54 14.94
C LEU A 136 8.99 -18.98 15.45
N ASP A 137 10.16 -19.61 15.58
CA ASP A 137 10.28 -21.02 15.99
C ASP A 137 10.06 -21.20 17.50
N ALA A 138 10.35 -20.16 18.30
CA ALA A 138 10.10 -20.14 19.76
C ALA A 138 8.64 -19.84 20.14
N MET A 139 7.80 -19.41 19.18
CA MET A 139 6.41 -19.01 19.47
C MET A 139 5.50 -20.21 19.75
N THR A 140 4.57 -20.01 20.71
CA THR A 140 3.45 -20.94 20.91
C THR A 140 2.55 -20.99 19.67
N VAL A 141 1.88 -22.13 19.47
CA VAL A 141 0.91 -22.30 18.37
C VAL A 141 -0.19 -21.24 18.40
N GLU A 142 -0.67 -20.90 19.61
CA GLU A 142 -1.73 -19.91 19.79
C GLU A 142 -1.25 -18.50 19.40
N ARG A 143 -0.08 -18.08 19.86
CA ARG A 143 0.48 -16.78 19.49
C ARG A 143 0.72 -16.67 17.98
N ARG A 144 1.24 -17.72 17.35
CA ARG A 144 1.41 -17.79 15.88
C ARG A 144 0.06 -17.65 15.17
N ARG A 145 -1.01 -18.27 15.69
CA ARG A 145 -2.37 -18.15 15.15
C ARG A 145 -2.90 -16.71 15.22
N LEU A 146 -2.70 -16.04 16.36
CA LEU A 146 -3.12 -14.65 16.55
C LEU A 146 -2.40 -13.71 15.56
N LEU A 147 -1.08 -13.81 15.48
CA LEU A 147 -0.28 -12.98 14.57
C LEU A 147 -0.62 -13.27 13.09
N SER A 148 -0.82 -14.53 12.70
CA SER A 148 -1.27 -14.89 11.36
C SER A 148 -2.64 -14.29 11.04
N THR A 149 -3.52 -14.17 12.04
CA THR A 149 -4.82 -13.51 11.86
C THR A 149 -4.65 -12.01 11.61
N ILE A 150 -3.74 -11.34 12.33
CA ILE A 150 -3.41 -9.92 12.11
C ILE A 150 -2.85 -9.72 10.69
N VAL A 151 -1.88 -10.56 10.26
CA VAL A 151 -1.32 -10.50 8.89
C VAL A 151 -2.43 -10.56 7.84
N LYS A 152 -3.35 -11.51 7.99
CA LYS A 152 -4.49 -11.66 7.06
C LYS A 152 -5.44 -10.47 7.06
N GLN A 153 -5.76 -9.93 8.25
CA GLN A 153 -6.66 -8.77 8.37
C GLN A 153 -6.07 -7.49 7.77
N LEU A 154 -4.76 -7.29 7.90
CA LEU A 154 -4.07 -6.12 7.34
C LEU A 154 -3.93 -6.22 5.81
N ALA A 155 -4.03 -7.41 5.24
CA ALA A 155 -4.09 -7.70 3.80
C ALA A 155 -2.96 -7.05 2.97
N TYR A 156 -1.78 -6.83 3.57
CA TYR A 156 -0.66 -6.13 2.93
C TYR A 156 -0.20 -6.80 1.64
N THR A 157 0.02 -8.12 1.68
CA THR A 157 0.44 -8.91 0.51
C THR A 157 -0.59 -8.82 -0.62
N GLN A 158 -1.88 -8.92 -0.30
CA GLN A 158 -2.95 -8.79 -1.28
C GLN A 158 -2.97 -7.41 -1.92
N THR A 159 -2.83 -6.34 -1.11
CA THR A 159 -2.79 -4.94 -1.59
C THR A 159 -1.61 -4.73 -2.54
N MET A 160 -0.43 -5.27 -2.22
CA MET A 160 0.75 -5.19 -3.07
C MET A 160 0.53 -5.87 -4.44
N PHE A 161 0.00 -7.09 -4.48
CA PHE A 161 -0.29 -7.77 -5.75
C PHE A 161 -1.37 -7.06 -6.55
N SER A 162 -2.43 -6.56 -5.91
CA SER A 162 -3.48 -5.78 -6.59
C SER A 162 -2.93 -4.49 -7.19
N LEU A 163 -1.98 -3.82 -6.52
CA LEU A 163 -1.29 -2.66 -7.08
C LEU A 163 -0.48 -3.05 -8.32
N MET A 164 0.30 -4.13 -8.25
CA MET A 164 1.08 -4.62 -9.41
C MET A 164 0.17 -4.97 -10.60
N GLU A 165 -0.97 -5.60 -10.36
CA GLU A 165 -1.96 -5.94 -11.40
C GLU A 165 -2.58 -4.66 -12.01
N SER A 166 -2.89 -3.66 -11.21
CA SER A 166 -3.47 -2.39 -11.69
C SER A 166 -2.49 -1.50 -12.46
N MET A 167 -1.18 -1.74 -12.35
CA MET A 167 -0.16 -1.06 -13.17
C MET A 167 -0.14 -1.52 -14.64
N MET A 168 -0.67 -2.69 -14.95
CA MET A 168 -0.59 -3.32 -16.26
C MET A 168 -1.05 -2.41 -17.41
N PRO A 169 -2.21 -1.74 -17.36
CA PRO A 169 -2.64 -0.84 -18.45
C PRO A 169 -1.64 0.27 -18.72
N THR A 170 -1.09 0.90 -17.68
CA THR A 170 -0.09 1.98 -17.82
C THR A 170 1.21 1.48 -18.44
N MET A 171 1.70 0.31 -18.03
CA MET A 171 2.87 -0.32 -18.63
C MET A 171 2.63 -0.62 -20.11
N MET A 172 1.46 -1.14 -20.46
CA MET A 172 1.11 -1.43 -21.84
C MET A 172 1.06 -0.19 -22.71
N GLU A 173 0.44 0.87 -22.24
CA GLU A 173 0.38 2.15 -22.95
C GLU A 173 1.79 2.72 -23.19
N ALA A 174 2.65 2.70 -22.16
CA ALA A 174 4.02 3.17 -22.29
C ALA A 174 4.84 2.33 -23.28
N MET A 175 4.68 0.99 -23.27
CA MET A 175 5.34 0.09 -24.24
C MET A 175 4.80 0.27 -25.66
N ALA A 176 3.51 0.51 -25.83
CA ALA A 176 2.90 0.77 -27.14
C ALA A 176 3.42 2.07 -27.74
N LYS A 177 3.48 3.14 -26.96
CA LYS A 177 4.07 4.42 -27.37
C LYS A 177 5.52 4.25 -27.83
N ARG A 178 6.31 3.49 -27.06
CA ARG A 178 7.72 3.19 -27.37
C ARG A 178 7.88 2.42 -28.69
N SER A 179 7.05 1.43 -28.96
CA SER A 179 7.15 0.61 -30.18
C SER A 179 6.68 1.32 -31.45
N GLY A 180 6.17 2.55 -31.35
CA GLY A 180 5.51 3.26 -32.46
C GLY A 180 4.23 2.59 -32.95
N GLN A 181 3.72 1.60 -32.21
CA GLN A 181 2.51 0.81 -32.55
C GLN A 181 1.33 1.29 -31.70
N VAL A 182 0.91 2.53 -31.87
CA VAL A 182 -0.29 3.06 -31.20
C VAL A 182 -1.39 3.23 -32.27
N PRO A 183 -2.57 2.65 -32.04
CA PRO A 183 -2.95 1.70 -30.98
C PRO A 183 -2.42 0.28 -31.25
N LEU A 184 -2.11 -0.47 -30.18
CA LEU A 184 -1.85 -1.90 -30.28
C LEU A 184 -3.07 -2.62 -30.87
N SER A 185 -2.85 -3.57 -31.77
CA SER A 185 -3.96 -4.40 -32.25
C SER A 185 -4.59 -5.16 -31.07
N SER A 186 -5.91 -5.36 -31.14
CA SER A 186 -6.64 -6.07 -30.08
C SER A 186 -6.05 -7.46 -29.77
N TYR A 187 -5.51 -8.13 -30.80
CA TYR A 187 -4.85 -9.42 -30.63
C TYR A 187 -3.56 -9.33 -29.82
N LYS A 188 -2.67 -8.37 -30.12
CA LYS A 188 -1.42 -8.17 -29.36
C LYS A 188 -1.69 -7.74 -27.93
N LEU A 189 -2.74 -6.96 -27.71
CA LEU A 189 -3.20 -6.56 -26.38
C LEU A 189 -3.62 -7.78 -25.56
N ALA A 190 -4.48 -8.64 -26.11
CA ALA A 190 -4.95 -9.85 -25.45
C ALA A 190 -3.81 -10.86 -25.18
N GLU A 191 -2.89 -11.03 -26.13
CA GLU A 191 -1.71 -11.89 -25.92
C GLU A 191 -0.82 -11.39 -24.78
N PHE A 192 -0.56 -10.09 -24.73
CA PHE A 192 0.23 -9.50 -23.64
C PHE A 192 -0.48 -9.67 -22.29
N GLN A 193 -1.77 -9.36 -22.25
CA GLN A 193 -2.58 -9.51 -21.04
C GLN A 193 -2.52 -10.93 -20.51
N THR A 194 -2.73 -11.93 -21.37
CA THR A 194 -2.66 -13.36 -20.98
C THR A 194 -1.28 -13.73 -20.44
N LYS A 195 -0.20 -13.28 -21.09
CA LYS A 195 1.16 -13.53 -20.63
C LYS A 195 1.45 -12.85 -19.28
N PHE A 196 0.96 -11.63 -19.10
CA PHE A 196 1.11 -10.88 -17.85
C PHE A 196 0.37 -11.58 -16.70
N GLU A 197 -0.92 -11.92 -16.90
CA GLU A 197 -1.73 -12.64 -15.89
C GLU A 197 -1.08 -13.96 -15.48
N PHE A 198 -0.56 -14.73 -16.44
CA PHE A 198 0.14 -15.97 -16.15
C PHE A 198 1.41 -15.75 -15.33
N ARG A 199 2.22 -14.73 -15.68
CA ARG A 199 3.42 -14.37 -14.92
C ARG A 199 3.09 -13.88 -13.52
N MET A 200 2.06 -13.05 -13.38
CA MET A 200 1.59 -12.57 -12.07
C MET A 200 1.09 -13.72 -11.19
N PHE A 201 0.37 -14.68 -11.77
CA PHE A 201 -0.04 -15.90 -11.07
C PHE A 201 1.17 -16.71 -10.56
N GLN A 202 2.19 -16.92 -11.41
CA GLN A 202 3.41 -17.62 -11.00
C GLN A 202 4.18 -16.85 -9.91
N LEU A 203 4.34 -15.54 -10.09
CA LEU A 203 5.01 -14.67 -9.13
C LEU A 203 4.31 -14.69 -7.77
N ARG A 204 2.99 -14.58 -7.76
CA ARG A 204 2.17 -14.68 -6.55
C ARG A 204 2.41 -16.00 -5.83
N ARG A 205 2.33 -17.13 -6.55
CA ARG A 205 2.56 -18.45 -5.95
C ARG A 205 3.94 -18.63 -5.32
N GLN A 206 4.95 -17.97 -5.89
CA GLN A 206 6.33 -18.04 -5.38
C GLN A 206 6.57 -17.08 -4.21
N LEU A 207 6.09 -15.84 -4.33
CA LEU A 207 6.40 -14.78 -3.37
C LEU A 207 5.43 -14.73 -2.19
N GLU A 208 4.16 -15.06 -2.36
CA GLU A 208 3.16 -14.93 -1.32
C GLU A 208 3.54 -15.69 -0.03
N PRO A 209 3.98 -16.97 -0.08
CA PRO A 209 4.41 -17.68 1.12
C PRO A 209 5.66 -17.06 1.79
N ILE A 210 6.57 -16.52 0.99
CA ILE A 210 7.79 -15.87 1.47
C ILE A 210 7.42 -14.57 2.18
N LEU A 211 6.62 -13.73 1.53
CA LEU A 211 6.16 -12.45 2.09
C LEU A 211 5.32 -12.65 3.36
N GLU A 212 4.40 -13.63 3.36
CA GLU A 212 3.62 -13.95 4.55
C GLU A 212 4.49 -14.37 5.73
N ARG A 213 5.52 -15.19 5.48
CA ARG A 213 6.48 -15.58 6.53
C ARG A 213 7.26 -14.37 7.06
N HIS A 214 7.72 -13.47 6.17
CA HIS A 214 8.42 -12.26 6.57
C HIS A 214 7.52 -11.30 7.35
N LEU A 215 6.28 -11.10 6.90
CA LEU A 215 5.30 -10.29 7.64
C LEU A 215 4.98 -10.89 9.01
N LEU A 216 4.86 -12.22 9.09
CA LEU A 216 4.64 -12.89 10.37
C LEU A 216 5.82 -12.66 11.34
N ALA A 217 7.06 -12.74 10.84
CA ALA A 217 8.25 -12.46 11.63
C ALA A 217 8.33 -10.98 12.07
N ALA A 218 8.04 -10.05 11.15
CA ALA A 218 7.99 -8.63 11.46
C ALA A 218 6.92 -8.30 12.52
N TYR A 219 5.76 -8.92 12.45
CA TYR A 219 4.71 -8.73 13.45
C TYR A 219 5.00 -9.45 14.77
N ALA A 220 5.71 -10.58 14.75
CA ALA A 220 6.22 -11.21 15.95
C ALA A 220 7.13 -10.24 16.72
N TYR A 221 8.04 -9.59 16.03
CA TYR A 221 8.91 -8.55 16.61
C TYR A 221 8.12 -7.33 17.07
N THR A 222 7.25 -6.79 16.20
CA THR A 222 6.46 -5.59 16.48
C THR A 222 5.62 -5.75 17.75
N TYR A 223 4.98 -6.90 17.94
CA TYR A 223 4.04 -7.14 19.02
C TYR A 223 4.62 -8.03 20.14
N ARG A 224 5.96 -8.18 20.23
CA ARG A 224 6.60 -9.07 21.20
C ARG A 224 6.20 -8.81 22.65
N GLU A 225 5.96 -7.55 23.01
CA GLU A 225 5.58 -7.13 24.36
C GLU A 225 4.06 -7.23 24.66
N PHE A 226 3.25 -7.55 23.64
CA PHE A 226 1.80 -7.66 23.81
C PHE A 226 1.42 -9.04 24.33
N SER A 227 0.49 -9.09 25.27
CA SER A 227 -0.16 -10.32 25.69
C SER A 227 -1.10 -10.85 24.60
N ASP A 228 -1.39 -12.15 24.65
CA ASP A 228 -2.34 -12.78 23.72
C ASP A 228 -3.77 -12.20 23.87
N THR A 229 -4.12 -11.69 25.06
CA THR A 229 -5.37 -10.98 25.30
C THR A 229 -5.41 -9.64 24.55
N GLU A 230 -4.33 -8.87 24.58
CA GLU A 230 -4.23 -7.59 23.85
C GLU A 230 -4.23 -7.80 22.34
N LEU A 231 -3.53 -8.84 21.85
CA LEU A 231 -3.58 -9.23 20.43
C LEU A 231 -5.00 -9.63 20.02
N SER A 232 -5.71 -10.37 20.85
CA SER A 232 -7.09 -10.77 20.60
C SER A 232 -8.02 -9.56 20.55
N ALA A 233 -7.83 -8.57 21.44
CA ALA A 233 -8.60 -7.32 21.40
C ALA A 233 -8.30 -6.48 20.13
N PHE A 234 -7.05 -6.45 19.67
CA PHE A 234 -6.67 -5.81 18.41
C PHE A 234 -7.32 -6.52 17.20
N ILE A 235 -7.29 -7.85 17.18
CA ILE A 235 -7.96 -8.66 16.15
C ILE A 235 -9.46 -8.40 16.15
N ALA A 236 -10.09 -8.33 17.32
CA ALA A 236 -11.52 -8.03 17.45
C ALA A 236 -11.87 -6.64 16.91
N PHE A 237 -11.03 -5.64 17.18
CA PHE A 237 -11.19 -4.30 16.60
C PHE A 237 -11.08 -4.34 15.07
N ASN A 238 -10.02 -4.93 14.53
CA ASN A 238 -9.81 -5.03 13.07
C ASN A 238 -10.94 -5.79 12.37
N GLY A 239 -11.49 -6.82 13.00
CA GLY A 239 -12.63 -7.60 12.51
C GLY A 239 -14.00 -6.93 12.71
N SER A 240 -14.07 -5.82 13.47
CA SER A 240 -15.32 -5.06 13.63
C SER A 240 -15.73 -4.38 12.32
N ALA A 241 -17.02 -4.02 12.18
CA ALA A 241 -17.50 -3.31 11.00
C ALA A 241 -16.73 -1.99 10.74
N ALA A 242 -16.34 -1.26 11.79
CA ALA A 242 -15.59 -0.02 11.66
C ALA A 242 -14.11 -0.27 11.31
N GLY A 243 -13.44 -1.20 12.03
CA GLY A 243 -12.04 -1.53 11.80
C GLY A 243 -11.82 -2.13 10.40
N SER A 244 -12.63 -3.13 10.03
CA SER A 244 -12.55 -3.78 8.73
C SER A 244 -12.81 -2.79 7.57
N ARG A 245 -13.83 -1.93 7.69
CA ARG A 245 -14.11 -0.91 6.68
C ARG A 245 -12.97 0.10 6.56
N TYR A 246 -12.43 0.55 7.69
CA TYR A 246 -11.28 1.44 7.70
C TYR A 246 -10.05 0.82 7.03
N LEU A 247 -9.67 -0.41 7.40
CA LEU A 247 -8.53 -1.12 6.81
C LEU A 247 -8.71 -1.32 5.31
N GLN A 248 -9.92 -1.71 4.87
CA GLN A 248 -10.23 -1.85 3.45
C GLN A 248 -10.00 -0.54 2.69
N GLN A 249 -10.49 0.59 3.23
CA GLN A 249 -10.34 1.88 2.56
C GLN A 249 -8.91 2.43 2.67
N LEU A 250 -8.21 2.16 3.76
CA LEU A 250 -6.80 2.49 3.89
C LEU A 250 -5.95 1.74 2.85
N ASN A 251 -6.14 0.43 2.70
CA ASN A 251 -5.45 -0.35 1.68
C ASN A 251 -5.78 0.13 0.26
N ALA A 252 -7.04 0.44 -0.02
CA ALA A 252 -7.44 1.02 -1.31
C ALA A 252 -6.79 2.39 -1.56
N SER A 253 -6.63 3.22 -0.51
CA SER A 253 -5.94 4.50 -0.63
C SER A 253 -4.45 4.35 -0.92
N TYR A 254 -3.77 3.38 -0.32
CA TYR A 254 -2.37 3.05 -0.65
C TYR A 254 -2.23 2.59 -2.11
N ALA A 255 -3.14 1.73 -2.57
CA ALA A 255 -3.15 1.25 -3.95
C ALA A 255 -3.38 2.42 -4.95
N GLN A 256 -4.33 3.33 -4.65
CA GLN A 256 -4.60 4.49 -5.50
C GLN A 256 -3.40 5.43 -5.57
N VAL A 257 -2.83 5.83 -4.44
CA VAL A 257 -1.66 6.72 -4.38
C VAL A 257 -0.44 6.08 -5.07
N GLY A 258 -0.23 4.78 -4.85
CA GLY A 258 0.82 4.04 -5.54
C GLY A 258 0.62 4.00 -7.05
N LEU A 259 -0.60 3.77 -7.52
CA LEU A 259 -0.94 3.77 -8.94
C LEU A 259 -0.75 5.15 -9.58
N ASP A 260 -1.21 6.21 -8.91
CA ASP A 260 -1.07 7.60 -9.38
C ASP A 260 0.41 7.96 -9.56
N TRP A 261 1.26 7.62 -8.56
CA TRP A 261 2.68 7.82 -8.64
C TRP A 261 3.32 7.00 -9.78
N LEU A 262 3.02 5.71 -9.88
CA LEU A 262 3.57 4.81 -10.92
C LEU A 262 3.16 5.24 -12.34
N THR A 263 1.95 5.74 -12.51
CA THR A 263 1.47 6.29 -13.79
C THR A 263 2.33 7.47 -14.27
N GLN A 264 2.85 8.27 -13.36
CA GLN A 264 3.75 9.38 -13.68
C GLN A 264 5.18 8.92 -13.94
N VAL A 265 5.66 7.90 -13.24
CA VAL A 265 7.06 7.46 -13.25
C VAL A 265 7.35 6.47 -14.38
N ILE A 266 6.47 5.54 -14.69
CA ILE A 266 6.68 4.51 -15.72
C ILE A 266 7.07 5.09 -17.08
N PRO A 267 6.39 6.12 -17.63
CA PRO A 267 6.78 6.72 -18.89
C PRO A 267 8.19 7.32 -18.86
N THR A 268 8.59 7.90 -17.75
CA THR A 268 9.92 8.47 -17.55
C THR A 268 11.01 7.39 -17.52
N ILE A 269 10.77 6.27 -16.86
CA ILE A 269 11.69 5.13 -16.80
C ILE A 269 11.89 4.55 -18.20
N ILE A 270 10.79 4.30 -18.92
CA ILE A 270 10.81 3.73 -20.28
C ILE A 270 11.51 4.67 -21.28
N GLY A 271 11.25 5.98 -21.21
CA GLY A 271 11.88 6.98 -22.09
C GLY A 271 13.39 7.14 -21.86
N ARG A 272 13.85 7.06 -20.61
CA ARG A 272 15.29 7.13 -20.27
C ARG A 272 16.08 5.89 -20.74
N GLU A 273 15.45 4.73 -20.76
CA GLU A 273 16.07 3.51 -21.28
C GLU A 273 16.40 3.61 -22.77
N ASP A 274 15.57 4.31 -23.54
CA ASP A 274 15.82 4.54 -24.96
C ASP A 274 17.02 5.49 -25.20
N LEU A 275 17.12 6.57 -24.43
CA LEU A 275 18.25 7.48 -24.51
C LEU A 275 19.57 6.77 -24.15
N ALA A 276 19.57 5.91 -23.13
CA ALA A 276 20.73 5.13 -22.75
C ALA A 276 21.14 4.08 -23.82
N ARG A 277 20.18 3.51 -24.56
CA ARG A 277 20.45 2.59 -25.67
C ARG A 277 21.04 3.33 -26.87
N THR A 278 20.51 4.49 -27.23
CA THR A 278 21.01 5.30 -28.36
C THR A 278 22.44 5.78 -28.09
N ALA A 279 22.74 6.26 -26.87
CA ALA A 279 24.08 6.68 -26.47
C ALA A 279 25.11 5.53 -26.36
N ALA A 280 24.65 4.26 -26.30
CA ALA A 280 25.56 3.09 -26.27
C ALA A 280 25.85 2.53 -27.69
N LEU A 281 25.18 3.06 -28.72
CA LEU A 281 25.35 2.69 -30.13
C LEU A 281 26.18 3.73 -30.90
N GLU A 282 26.44 4.90 -30.31
CA GLU A 282 27.38 5.93 -30.77
C GLU A 282 28.75 5.75 -30.11
#